data_48082208eda81aa7cbe8cf16b7ee523c
#
_entry.id   48082208eda81aa7cbe8cf16b7ee523c
#
_cell.length_a   1.000
_cell.length_b   1.000
_cell.length_c   1.000
_cell.angle_alpha   90.00
_cell.angle_beta   90.00
_cell.angle_gamma   90.00
#
_symmetry.space_group_name_H-M   'P 1'
#
loop_
_entity.id
_entity.type
_entity.pdbx_description
1 polymer ?
#
loop_
_entity_poly.entity_id
_entity_poly.type
_entity_poly.pdbx_seq_one_letter_code
_entity_poly.pdbx_strand_id
1 'polypeptide(L)'
;MENYIEKMQKHIHNGRSEEMENRIERLRKYIDEILLNMKDTQERRCGYIHLYGVSQTCAFIALKRNLDFELATMVGMLHDLHSYKAINTENHAEHGAVLARQILDELSLTTENETDLICSAIRNHSSKATTHSAFDEVLKDADVLQHYLYNPLFPVMEHEKCRLQNLLTEFVLSKYYKYNM
;
A
#
# COMPACT_ATOMS: atom_id res chain seq x y z
N MET A 1 2.21 -31.57 -11.13
CA MET A 1 2.38 -30.20 -11.70
C MET A 1 2.71 -29.27 -10.54
N GLU A 2 3.93 -28.82 -10.47
CA GLU A 2 4.38 -27.89 -9.45
C GLU A 2 3.70 -26.54 -9.72
N ASN A 3 3.04 -25.98 -8.72
CA ASN A 3 2.27 -24.74 -8.82
C ASN A 3 3.25 -23.57 -9.07
N TYR A 4 2.82 -22.57 -9.87
CA TYR A 4 3.62 -21.39 -10.21
C TYR A 4 4.16 -20.64 -8.99
N ILE A 5 3.38 -20.61 -7.91
CA ILE A 5 3.76 -20.01 -6.63
C ILE A 5 4.90 -20.79 -5.96
N GLU A 6 4.85 -22.12 -5.98
CA GLU A 6 5.94 -22.98 -5.46
C GLU A 6 7.23 -22.80 -6.27
N LYS A 7 7.11 -22.62 -7.58
CA LYS A 7 8.25 -22.31 -8.44
C LYS A 7 8.87 -20.95 -8.14
N MET A 8 8.06 -19.92 -7.94
CA MET A 8 8.56 -18.60 -7.54
C MET A 8 9.21 -18.66 -6.16
N GLN A 9 8.61 -19.35 -5.22
CA GLN A 9 9.18 -19.54 -3.86
C GLN A 9 10.51 -20.28 -3.88
N LYS A 10 10.67 -21.34 -4.71
CA LYS A 10 11.94 -22.04 -4.89
C LYS A 10 13.04 -21.18 -5.54
N HIS A 11 12.70 -20.29 -6.47
CA HIS A 11 13.66 -19.35 -7.06
C HIS A 11 14.17 -18.31 -6.05
N ILE A 12 13.33 -17.90 -5.12
CA ILE A 12 13.68 -16.98 -4.03
C ILE A 12 14.55 -17.69 -2.98
N HIS A 13 14.34 -19.00 -2.73
CA HIS A 13 15.04 -19.78 -1.69
C HIS A 13 16.44 -20.27 -2.09
N ASN A 14 16.76 -20.39 -3.38
CA ASN A 14 18.05 -20.97 -3.82
C ASN A 14 19.27 -20.05 -3.69
N GLY A 15 19.19 -18.94 -2.96
CA GLY A 15 20.29 -18.00 -2.82
C GLY A 15 20.55 -17.38 -1.46
N ARG A 16 19.75 -17.69 -0.43
CA ARG A 16 19.98 -17.15 0.93
C ARG A 16 19.68 -18.21 1.99
N SER A 17 20.64 -18.35 2.93
CA SER A 17 20.49 -19.13 4.16
C SER A 17 19.14 -18.87 4.85
N GLU A 18 18.58 -19.87 5.52
CA GLU A 18 17.28 -19.87 6.24
C GLU A 18 17.13 -18.78 7.32
N GLU A 19 18.08 -17.87 7.45
CA GLU A 19 18.16 -16.92 8.57
C GLU A 19 17.57 -15.52 8.34
N MET A 20 17.10 -15.16 7.14
CA MET A 20 16.45 -13.86 6.98
C MET A 20 15.26 -13.94 6.03
N GLU A 21 14.11 -14.32 6.56
CA GLU A 21 12.87 -14.01 5.89
C GLU A 21 12.78 -12.49 5.73
N ASN A 22 12.64 -12.04 4.47
CA ASN A 22 12.53 -10.65 4.08
C ASN A 22 11.38 -9.97 4.89
N ARG A 23 11.64 -8.79 5.46
CA ARG A 23 10.69 -8.07 6.31
C ARG A 23 9.34 -7.79 5.62
N ILE A 24 9.32 -7.64 4.29
CA ILE A 24 8.09 -7.54 3.51
C ILE A 24 7.26 -8.84 3.63
N GLU A 25 7.88 -10.02 3.49
CA GLU A 25 7.17 -11.29 3.59
C GLU A 25 6.67 -11.58 5.01
N ARG A 26 7.42 -11.18 6.03
CA ARG A 26 6.98 -11.26 7.42
C ARG A 26 5.74 -10.39 7.66
N LEU A 27 5.76 -9.15 7.15
CA LEU A 27 4.61 -8.25 7.24
C LEU A 27 3.41 -8.81 6.45
N ARG A 28 3.66 -9.35 5.24
CA ARG A 28 2.61 -9.94 4.40
C ARG A 28 1.91 -11.09 5.10
N LYS A 29 2.64 -12.00 5.71
CA LYS A 29 2.06 -13.11 6.48
C LYS A 29 1.14 -12.61 7.59
N TYR A 30 1.57 -11.61 8.34
CA TYR A 30 0.78 -11.02 9.42
C TYR A 30 -0.53 -10.41 8.89
N ILE A 31 -0.46 -9.67 7.79
CA ILE A 31 -1.65 -9.06 7.15
C ILE A 31 -2.57 -10.14 6.57
N ASP A 32 -2.01 -11.17 5.92
CA ASP A 32 -2.78 -12.29 5.40
C ASP A 32 -3.56 -13.01 6.50
N GLU A 33 -2.98 -13.21 7.68
CA GLU A 33 -3.68 -13.79 8.82
C GLU A 33 -4.88 -12.93 9.25
N ILE A 34 -4.72 -11.60 9.28
CA ILE A 34 -5.83 -10.68 9.58
C ILE A 34 -6.93 -10.82 8.54
N LEU A 35 -6.58 -10.73 7.25
CA LEU A 35 -7.55 -10.77 6.16
C LEU A 35 -8.26 -12.15 6.08
N LEU A 36 -7.52 -13.25 6.25
CA LEU A 36 -8.09 -14.60 6.23
C LEU A 36 -9.12 -14.82 7.35
N ASN A 37 -8.94 -14.17 8.48
CA ASN A 37 -9.87 -14.25 9.62
C ASN A 37 -11.13 -13.37 9.47
N MET A 38 -11.21 -12.52 8.45
CA MET A 38 -12.40 -11.74 8.16
C MET A 38 -13.56 -12.65 7.73
N LYS A 39 -14.72 -12.47 8.37
CA LYS A 39 -15.93 -13.28 8.09
C LYS A 39 -16.57 -12.90 6.75
N ASP A 40 -16.59 -11.60 6.43
CA ASP A 40 -17.14 -11.13 5.18
C ASP A 40 -16.15 -11.38 4.03
N THR A 41 -16.59 -12.22 3.09
CA THR A 41 -15.76 -12.64 1.94
C THR A 41 -15.58 -11.53 0.91
N GLN A 42 -16.53 -10.60 0.81
CA GLN A 42 -16.43 -9.46 -0.11
C GLN A 42 -15.46 -8.43 0.44
N GLU A 43 -15.60 -8.06 1.72
CA GLU A 43 -14.66 -7.15 2.38
C GLU A 43 -13.24 -7.71 2.39
N ARG A 44 -13.09 -9.01 2.69
CA ARG A 44 -11.79 -9.70 2.60
C ARG A 44 -11.17 -9.57 1.20
N ARG A 45 -11.96 -9.82 0.15
CA ARG A 45 -11.52 -9.67 -1.24
C ARG A 45 -11.11 -8.22 -1.53
N CYS A 46 -11.90 -7.24 -1.09
CA CYS A 46 -11.56 -5.82 -1.22
C CYS A 46 -10.24 -5.51 -0.51
N GLY A 47 -10.04 -6.01 0.71
CA GLY A 47 -8.80 -5.84 1.46
C GLY A 47 -7.57 -6.35 0.71
N TYR A 48 -7.63 -7.58 0.18
CA TYR A 48 -6.54 -8.12 -0.64
C TYR A 48 -6.23 -7.26 -1.87
N ILE A 49 -7.26 -6.88 -2.62
CA ILE A 49 -7.07 -6.11 -3.85
C ILE A 49 -6.53 -4.72 -3.54
N HIS A 50 -7.08 -4.04 -2.53
CA HIS A 50 -6.71 -2.67 -2.21
C HIS A 50 -5.33 -2.59 -1.57
N LEU A 51 -5.11 -3.28 -0.45
CA LEU A 51 -3.85 -3.18 0.30
C LEU A 51 -2.64 -3.60 -0.54
N TYR A 52 -2.75 -4.72 -1.26
CA TYR A 52 -1.64 -5.17 -2.10
C TYR A 52 -1.53 -4.38 -3.41
N GLY A 53 -2.63 -3.89 -3.95
CA GLY A 53 -2.62 -2.99 -5.10
C GLY A 53 -1.92 -1.66 -4.78
N VAL A 54 -2.26 -1.04 -3.65
CA VAL A 54 -1.59 0.19 -3.18
C VAL A 54 -0.12 -0.08 -2.85
N SER A 55 0.19 -1.19 -2.21
CA SER A 55 1.57 -1.60 -1.90
C SER A 55 2.46 -1.67 -3.15
N GLN A 56 2.00 -2.35 -4.19
CA GLN A 56 2.73 -2.46 -5.46
C GLN A 56 2.87 -1.10 -6.16
N THR A 57 1.82 -0.28 -6.09
CA THR A 57 1.82 1.07 -6.67
C THR A 57 2.76 2.00 -5.92
N CYS A 58 2.81 1.91 -4.58
CA CYS A 58 3.79 2.63 -3.75
C CYS A 58 5.23 2.28 -4.15
N ALA A 59 5.54 0.99 -4.26
CA ALA A 59 6.88 0.56 -4.68
C ALA A 59 7.25 1.12 -6.06
N PHE A 60 6.33 1.07 -7.02
CA PHE A 60 6.54 1.58 -8.37
C PHE A 60 6.79 3.09 -8.39
N ILE A 61 5.99 3.88 -7.65
CA ILE A 61 6.16 5.33 -7.55
C ILE A 61 7.46 5.68 -6.82
N ALA A 62 7.78 4.99 -5.71
CA ALA A 62 9.00 5.20 -4.96
C ALA A 62 10.25 4.96 -5.80
N LEU A 63 10.29 3.87 -6.59
CA LEU A 63 11.36 3.60 -7.54
C LEU A 63 11.53 4.73 -8.56
N LYS A 64 10.43 5.24 -9.11
CA LYS A 64 10.44 6.36 -10.06
C LYS A 64 11.01 7.64 -9.44
N ARG A 65 10.69 7.89 -8.16
CA ARG A 65 11.08 9.10 -7.42
C ARG A 65 12.38 8.95 -6.63
N ASN A 66 13.07 7.81 -6.77
CA ASN A 66 14.31 7.49 -6.06
C ASN A 66 14.16 7.58 -4.53
N LEU A 67 13.03 7.04 -4.02
CA LEU A 67 12.72 6.90 -2.61
C LEU A 67 12.81 5.43 -2.19
N ASP A 68 12.78 5.17 -0.89
CA ASP A 68 12.84 3.81 -0.37
C ASP A 68 11.60 3.00 -0.78
N PHE A 69 11.77 2.09 -1.72
CA PHE A 69 10.69 1.28 -2.26
C PHE A 69 10.27 0.14 -1.32
N GLU A 70 11.16 -0.31 -0.42
CA GLU A 70 10.82 -1.32 0.56
C GLU A 70 9.88 -0.76 1.62
N LEU A 71 10.21 0.40 2.21
CA LEU A 71 9.31 1.11 3.12
C LEU A 71 8.01 1.53 2.43
N ALA A 72 8.09 1.93 1.16
CA ALA A 72 6.90 2.26 0.36
C ALA A 72 6.00 1.03 0.13
N THR A 73 6.57 -0.16 -0.07
CA THR A 73 5.82 -1.42 -0.12
C THR A 73 5.09 -1.68 1.20
N MET A 74 5.79 -1.51 2.31
CA MET A 74 5.24 -1.75 3.65
C MET A 74 4.12 -0.76 4.00
N VAL A 75 4.31 0.52 3.72
CA VAL A 75 3.29 1.54 4.02
C VAL A 75 2.00 1.30 3.24
N GLY A 76 2.10 0.88 1.97
CA GLY A 76 0.93 0.55 1.15
C GLY A 76 0.13 -0.63 1.71
N MET A 77 0.80 -1.65 2.26
CA MET A 77 0.13 -2.78 2.92
C MET A 77 -0.58 -2.39 4.23
N LEU A 78 -0.07 -1.38 4.95
CA LEU A 78 -0.54 -1.01 6.29
C LEU A 78 -1.59 0.09 6.29
N HIS A 79 -1.64 0.95 5.25
CA HIS A 79 -2.31 2.25 5.33
C HIS A 79 -3.78 2.19 5.74
N ASP A 80 -4.53 1.25 5.20
CA ASP A 80 -5.96 1.07 5.46
C ASP A 80 -6.29 -0.24 6.20
N LEU A 81 -5.28 -0.95 6.72
CA LEU A 81 -5.49 -2.22 7.42
C LEU A 81 -6.45 -2.07 8.61
N HIS A 82 -6.44 -0.91 9.28
CA HIS A 82 -7.38 -0.61 10.37
C HIS A 82 -8.83 -0.68 9.90
N SER A 83 -9.14 -0.16 8.71
CA SER A 83 -10.50 -0.13 8.15
C SER A 83 -11.06 -1.53 7.92
N TYR A 84 -10.20 -2.52 7.64
CA TYR A 84 -10.59 -3.93 7.48
C TYR A 84 -10.65 -4.71 8.80
N LYS A 85 -10.01 -4.22 9.84
CA LYS A 85 -9.98 -4.85 11.18
C LYS A 85 -11.07 -4.32 12.11
N ALA A 86 -11.46 -3.06 11.97
CA ALA A 86 -12.38 -2.37 12.87
C ALA A 86 -13.75 -2.12 12.21
N ILE A 87 -14.80 -2.09 13.05
CA ILE A 87 -16.17 -1.79 12.59
C ILE A 87 -16.35 -0.28 12.34
N ASN A 88 -15.53 0.57 12.96
CA ASN A 88 -15.61 2.01 12.84
C ASN A 88 -14.46 2.56 12.01
N THR A 89 -14.78 3.29 10.93
CA THR A 89 -13.82 3.89 10.00
C THR A 89 -13.57 5.39 10.27
N GLU A 90 -14.20 5.99 11.29
CA GLU A 90 -13.89 7.36 11.71
C GLU A 90 -12.42 7.48 12.09
N ASN A 91 -11.77 8.55 11.64
CA ASN A 91 -10.35 8.80 11.89
C ASN A 91 -9.44 7.61 11.51
N HIS A 92 -9.81 6.85 10.44
CA HIS A 92 -9.10 5.64 10.04
C HIS A 92 -7.59 5.87 9.82
N ALA A 93 -7.20 7.04 9.31
CA ALA A 93 -5.79 7.38 9.08
C ALA A 93 -4.99 7.48 10.40
N GLU A 94 -5.55 8.12 11.43
CA GLU A 94 -4.90 8.21 12.74
C GLU A 94 -4.85 6.85 13.43
N HIS A 95 -5.96 6.13 13.47
CA HIS A 95 -6.02 4.79 14.04
C HIS A 95 -5.16 3.80 13.24
N GLY A 96 -5.10 3.96 11.91
CA GLY A 96 -4.23 3.18 11.03
C GLY A 96 -2.76 3.38 11.35
N ALA A 97 -2.33 4.63 11.58
CA ALA A 97 -0.95 4.93 11.97
C ALA A 97 -0.58 4.31 13.33
N VAL A 98 -1.51 4.33 14.29
CA VAL A 98 -1.31 3.67 15.61
C VAL A 98 -1.19 2.17 15.45
N LEU A 99 -2.08 1.54 14.68
CA LEU A 99 -2.04 0.10 14.42
C LEU A 99 -0.75 -0.30 13.67
N ALA A 100 -0.34 0.50 12.68
CA ALA A 100 0.89 0.24 11.93
C ALA A 100 2.11 0.24 12.85
N ARG A 101 2.24 1.22 13.76
CA ARG A 101 3.32 1.25 14.76
C ARG A 101 3.32 -0.02 15.59
N GLN A 102 2.17 -0.42 16.14
CA GLN A 102 2.07 -1.63 16.96
C GLN A 102 2.54 -2.87 16.21
N ILE A 103 2.16 -3.04 14.95
CA ILE A 103 2.55 -4.18 14.12
C ILE A 103 4.05 -4.16 13.84
N LEU A 104 4.60 -3.00 13.46
CA LEU A 104 6.01 -2.84 13.14
C LEU A 104 6.90 -3.11 14.34
N ASP A 105 6.51 -2.64 15.52
CA ASP A 105 7.22 -2.86 16.79
C ASP A 105 7.12 -4.34 17.21
N GLU A 106 5.91 -4.93 17.19
CA GLU A 106 5.68 -6.35 17.53
C GLU A 106 6.54 -7.29 16.68
N LEU A 107 6.59 -7.02 15.38
CA LEU A 107 7.35 -7.83 14.44
C LEU A 107 8.83 -7.42 14.36
N SER A 108 9.25 -6.34 15.02
CA SER A 108 10.62 -5.79 14.93
C SER A 108 11.11 -5.65 13.49
N LEU A 109 10.29 -5.02 12.62
CA LEU A 109 10.55 -4.93 11.19
C LEU A 109 11.32 -3.69 10.77
N THR A 110 11.26 -2.64 11.59
CA THR A 110 11.76 -1.30 11.25
C THR A 110 12.53 -0.68 12.39
N THR A 111 13.39 0.26 12.07
CA THR A 111 13.96 1.20 13.04
C THR A 111 12.91 2.25 13.43
N GLU A 112 13.12 2.96 14.54
CA GLU A 112 12.22 4.03 15.00
C GLU A 112 11.97 5.10 13.91
N ASN A 113 13.03 5.52 13.23
CA ASN A 113 12.93 6.51 12.14
C ASN A 113 12.09 6.00 10.95
N GLU A 114 12.24 4.72 10.59
CA GLU A 114 11.43 4.11 9.53
C GLU A 114 9.97 3.97 9.95
N THR A 115 9.72 3.58 11.21
CA THR A 115 8.37 3.52 11.79
C THR A 115 7.71 4.89 11.77
N ASP A 116 8.42 5.94 12.17
CA ASP A 116 7.90 7.31 12.14
C ASP A 116 7.54 7.76 10.72
N LEU A 117 8.38 7.43 9.74
CA LEU A 117 8.14 7.75 8.34
C LEU A 117 6.87 7.06 7.82
N ILE A 118 6.71 5.76 8.09
CA ILE A 118 5.52 4.99 7.72
C ILE A 118 4.27 5.55 8.40
N CYS A 119 4.33 5.79 9.71
CA CYS A 119 3.19 6.32 10.47
C CYS A 119 2.78 7.73 10.03
N SER A 120 3.75 8.58 9.67
CA SER A 120 3.47 9.90 9.08
C SER A 120 2.69 9.78 7.78
N ALA A 121 3.16 8.93 6.87
CA ALA A 121 2.50 8.74 5.59
C ALA A 121 1.07 8.22 5.75
N ILE A 122 0.85 7.24 6.64
CA ILE A 122 -0.49 6.71 6.95
C ILE A 122 -1.38 7.79 7.53
N ARG A 123 -0.90 8.58 8.51
CA ARG A 123 -1.68 9.67 9.12
C ARG A 123 -2.13 10.71 8.08
N ASN A 124 -1.27 11.00 7.12
CA ASN A 124 -1.49 12.06 6.14
C ASN A 124 -2.21 11.60 4.86
N HIS A 125 -2.37 10.28 4.63
CA HIS A 125 -2.81 9.76 3.33
C HIS A 125 -4.20 10.25 2.90
N SER A 126 -5.13 10.44 3.84
CA SER A 126 -6.49 10.93 3.54
C SER A 126 -6.53 12.42 3.17
N SER A 127 -5.50 13.20 3.53
CA SER A 127 -5.42 14.64 3.25
C SER A 127 -4.92 14.90 1.82
N LYS A 128 -5.69 14.47 0.82
CA LYS A 128 -5.29 14.51 -0.61
C LYS A 128 -5.01 15.92 -1.15
N ALA A 129 -5.63 16.95 -0.58
CA ALA A 129 -5.47 18.34 -1.01
C ALA A 129 -4.24 19.03 -0.43
N THR A 130 -3.64 18.49 0.62
CA THR A 130 -2.48 19.06 1.31
C THR A 130 -1.21 18.33 0.88
N THR A 131 -0.14 19.07 0.60
CA THR A 131 1.18 18.49 0.30
C THR A 131 1.96 18.29 1.59
N HIS A 132 2.56 17.12 1.76
CA HIS A 132 3.38 16.74 2.89
C HIS A 132 4.79 16.33 2.42
N SER A 133 5.45 15.43 3.15
CA SER A 133 6.78 14.95 2.75
C SER A 133 6.73 14.18 1.43
N ALA A 134 7.87 14.07 0.74
CA ALA A 134 7.94 13.32 -0.51
C ALA A 134 7.50 11.85 -0.34
N PHE A 135 7.75 11.24 0.82
CA PHE A 135 7.32 9.88 1.11
C PHE A 135 5.82 9.77 1.39
N ASP A 136 5.23 10.75 2.10
CA ASP A 136 3.77 10.80 2.31
C ASP A 136 3.02 10.92 0.98
N GLU A 137 3.59 11.70 0.03
CA GLU A 137 3.00 11.85 -1.31
C GLU A 137 3.04 10.56 -2.12
N VAL A 138 4.02 9.66 -1.90
CA VAL A 138 4.03 8.34 -2.54
C VAL A 138 2.77 7.56 -2.19
N LEU A 139 2.41 7.50 -0.91
CA LEU A 139 1.21 6.77 -0.47
C LEU A 139 -0.08 7.37 -1.02
N LYS A 140 -0.22 8.72 -0.93
CA LYS A 140 -1.41 9.41 -1.46
C LYS A 140 -1.60 9.19 -2.95
N ASP A 141 -0.52 9.25 -3.70
CA ASP A 141 -0.51 9.06 -5.14
C ASP A 141 -0.80 7.61 -5.52
N ALA A 142 -0.22 6.67 -4.76
CA ALA A 142 -0.45 5.24 -4.98
C ALA A 142 -1.90 4.84 -4.74
N ASP A 143 -2.52 5.37 -3.69
CA ASP A 143 -3.89 5.11 -3.35
C ASP A 143 -4.85 5.62 -4.45
N VAL A 144 -4.67 6.85 -4.91
CA VAL A 144 -5.43 7.42 -6.03
C VAL A 144 -5.22 6.64 -7.32
N LEU A 145 -3.98 6.25 -7.62
CA LEU A 145 -3.68 5.50 -8.85
C LEU A 145 -4.27 4.09 -8.79
N GLN A 146 -4.24 3.44 -7.64
CA GLN A 146 -4.85 2.13 -7.45
C GLN A 146 -6.37 2.17 -7.63
N HIS A 147 -7.06 3.18 -7.08
CA HIS A 147 -8.51 3.38 -7.31
C HIS A 147 -8.82 3.47 -8.80
N TYR A 148 -8.07 4.28 -9.54
CA TYR A 148 -8.24 4.42 -10.98
C TYR A 148 -7.95 3.13 -11.74
N LEU A 149 -6.85 2.43 -11.42
CA LEU A 149 -6.46 1.19 -12.11
C LEU A 149 -7.35 0.01 -11.77
N TYR A 150 -8.00 0.02 -10.61
CA TYR A 150 -8.96 -1.02 -10.23
C TYR A 150 -10.12 -1.12 -11.23
N ASN A 151 -10.68 0.01 -11.64
CA ASN A 151 -11.64 0.07 -12.74
C ASN A 151 -11.61 1.44 -13.44
N PRO A 152 -10.84 1.56 -14.56
CA PRO A 152 -10.70 2.83 -15.28
C PRO A 152 -12.00 3.37 -15.90
N LEU A 153 -13.08 2.60 -15.88
CA LEU A 153 -14.40 3.03 -16.34
C LEU A 153 -15.22 3.70 -15.24
N PHE A 154 -14.80 3.61 -13.98
CA PHE A 154 -15.46 4.31 -12.89
C PHE A 154 -15.11 5.81 -12.91
N PRO A 155 -16.07 6.68 -12.54
CA PRO A 155 -15.78 8.09 -12.36
C PRO A 155 -14.70 8.31 -11.29
N VAL A 156 -13.70 9.12 -11.61
CA VAL A 156 -12.69 9.54 -10.63
C VAL A 156 -13.33 10.52 -9.65
N MET A 157 -13.06 10.34 -8.37
CA MET A 157 -13.56 11.26 -7.33
C MET A 157 -13.01 12.67 -7.56
N GLU A 158 -13.85 13.70 -7.39
CA GLU A 158 -13.48 15.07 -7.71
C GLU A 158 -12.18 15.54 -7.04
N HIS A 159 -12.01 15.19 -5.77
CA HIS A 159 -10.83 15.55 -4.99
C HIS A 159 -9.54 14.78 -5.40
N GLU A 160 -9.66 13.73 -6.22
CA GLU A 160 -8.54 12.93 -6.72
C GLU A 160 -8.10 13.30 -8.14
N LYS A 161 -8.96 13.98 -8.91
CA LYS A 161 -8.72 14.26 -10.34
C LYS A 161 -7.41 14.97 -10.60
N CYS A 162 -7.12 16.03 -9.87
CA CYS A 162 -5.90 16.81 -10.05
C CYS A 162 -4.65 15.95 -9.79
N ARG A 163 -4.66 15.17 -8.71
CA ARG A 163 -3.57 14.27 -8.34
C ARG A 163 -3.36 13.19 -9.40
N LEU A 164 -4.43 12.53 -9.84
CA LEU A 164 -4.36 11.52 -10.90
C LEU A 164 -3.80 12.10 -12.21
N GLN A 165 -4.24 13.29 -12.60
CA GLN A 165 -3.77 13.94 -13.82
C GLN A 165 -2.26 14.24 -13.76
N ASN A 166 -1.78 14.71 -12.62
CA ASN A 166 -0.36 14.96 -12.39
C ASN A 166 0.44 13.65 -12.49
N LEU A 167 -0.04 12.57 -11.86
CA LEU A 167 0.59 11.25 -11.93
C LEU A 167 0.67 10.72 -13.35
N LEU A 168 -0.44 10.75 -14.09
CA LEU A 168 -0.46 10.30 -15.47
C LEU A 168 0.48 11.11 -16.36
N THR A 169 0.68 12.38 -16.05
CA THR A 169 1.66 13.23 -16.72
C THR A 169 3.08 12.83 -16.35
N GLU A 170 3.38 12.64 -15.07
CA GLU A 170 4.68 12.19 -14.55
C GLU A 170 5.11 10.86 -15.19
N PHE A 171 4.17 9.92 -15.38
CA PHE A 171 4.42 8.63 -15.99
C PHE A 171 4.25 8.61 -17.52
N VAL A 172 4.06 9.78 -18.16
CA VAL A 172 3.87 9.91 -19.62
C VAL A 172 2.66 9.11 -20.15
N LEU A 173 1.65 8.97 -19.32
CA LEU A 173 0.42 8.21 -19.61
C LEU A 173 -0.78 9.10 -19.96
N SER A 174 -0.65 10.43 -19.90
CA SER A 174 -1.75 11.39 -20.08
C SER A 174 -2.48 11.24 -21.41
N LYS A 175 -1.82 10.77 -22.47
CA LYS A 175 -2.45 10.49 -23.78
C LYS A 175 -3.51 9.38 -23.74
N TYR A 176 -3.48 8.53 -22.72
CA TYR A 176 -4.42 7.43 -22.54
C TYR A 176 -5.61 7.82 -21.62
N TYR A 177 -5.53 8.96 -20.97
CA TYR A 177 -6.57 9.49 -20.09
C TYR A 177 -7.64 10.20 -20.92
N LYS A 178 -8.43 9.41 -21.66
CA LYS A 178 -9.52 9.92 -22.50
C LYS A 178 -10.91 9.71 -21.91
N TYR A 179 -11.01 9.08 -20.78
CA TYR A 179 -12.28 8.63 -20.21
C TYR A 179 -12.54 9.34 -18.89
N ASN A 180 -13.67 10.06 -18.83
CA ASN A 180 -14.26 10.64 -17.63
C ASN A 180 -13.72 12.01 -17.16
N MET A 181 -13.59 12.98 -18.10
CA MET A 181 -13.75 14.38 -17.68
C MET A 181 -15.21 14.77 -17.61
#